data_c41f3426f128b3ee50a8f89701b2ec1c
#
_entry.id   c41f3426f128b3ee50a8f89701b2ec1c
#
_cell.length_a   1.000
_cell.length_b   1.000
_cell.length_c   1.000
_cell.angle_alpha   90.00
_cell.angle_beta   90.00
_cell.angle_gamma   90.00
#
_symmetry.space_group_name_H-M   'P 1'
#
loop_
_entity.id
_entity.type
_entity.pdbx_description
1 polymer ?
#
loop_
_entity_poly.entity_id
_entity_poly.type
_entity_poly.pdbx_seq_one_letter_code
_entity_poly.pdbx_strand_id
1 'polypeptide(L)'
;IVCKNNKKLKFAPAYTAGHSLGELTALYISGYIELEDIIDMINIRSLSMQEACEKNDASLAAIVKINRSAIEQSIQGQNIWIANENAEGNVSIGGLNEDLVSIRPILEELGGRYLSLKVAGAFHTPLMQDALIRIEETFNKKIIVESNIKLISNISGGILNKDEIIPELINQVVSPVEWLKTMKTINNTNIEQIIEFGPGKVLSNLCRRTLKDVDIVNIETLDDIKHQEIWND
;
A
#
# COMPACT_ATOMS: atom_id res chain seq x y z
N ILE A 1 4.13 7.07 -3.92
CA ILE A 1 3.91 8.10 -4.95
C ILE A 1 3.80 9.48 -4.34
N VAL A 2 4.15 10.47 -5.12
CA VAL A 2 4.02 11.89 -4.81
C VAL A 2 3.11 12.51 -5.86
N CYS A 3 2.12 13.27 -5.43
CA CYS A 3 1.12 13.89 -6.32
C CYS A 3 1.29 15.40 -6.32
N LYS A 4 1.39 16.00 -7.50
CA LYS A 4 1.58 17.45 -7.71
C LYS A 4 0.35 18.06 -8.34
N ASN A 5 -0.10 19.20 -7.80
CA ASN A 5 -1.18 19.99 -8.37
C ASN A 5 -0.73 20.80 -9.60
N ASN A 6 0.56 21.10 -9.73
CA ASN A 6 1.12 21.85 -10.84
C ASN A 6 2.47 21.24 -11.24
N LYS A 7 2.52 20.61 -12.40
CA LYS A 7 3.73 19.96 -12.92
C LYS A 7 4.87 20.92 -13.30
N LYS A 8 4.55 22.20 -13.50
CA LYS A 8 5.55 23.24 -13.82
C LYS A 8 6.31 23.73 -12.59
N LEU A 9 5.77 23.53 -11.38
CA LEU A 9 6.48 23.86 -10.16
C LEU A 9 7.55 22.80 -9.89
N LYS A 10 8.70 23.24 -9.40
CA LYS A 10 9.73 22.38 -8.82
C LYS A 10 9.08 21.49 -7.75
N PHE A 11 9.77 20.52 -7.20
CA PHE A 11 9.24 19.53 -6.25
C PHE A 11 8.37 20.17 -5.14
N ALA A 12 7.07 20.22 -5.38
CA ALA A 12 6.05 20.76 -4.48
C ALA A 12 4.87 19.80 -4.41
N PRO A 13 5.00 18.68 -3.68
CA PRO A 13 3.92 17.72 -3.56
C PRO A 13 2.75 18.29 -2.76
N ALA A 14 1.53 17.99 -3.20
CA ALA A 14 0.31 18.27 -2.45
C ALA A 14 -0.14 17.06 -1.65
N TYR A 15 0.10 15.86 -2.20
CA TYR A 15 -0.26 14.59 -1.60
C TYR A 15 0.87 13.59 -1.75
N THR A 16 0.96 12.69 -0.78
CA THR A 16 1.78 11.48 -0.84
C THR A 16 0.94 10.26 -0.54
N ALA A 17 1.29 9.15 -1.14
CA ALA A 17 0.73 7.85 -0.84
C ALA A 17 1.79 6.78 -1.06
N GLY A 18 1.68 5.68 -0.35
CA GLY A 18 2.58 4.55 -0.54
C GLY A 18 1.83 3.25 -0.29
N HIS A 19 2.12 2.22 -1.05
CA HIS A 19 1.51 0.91 -0.89
C HIS A 19 2.25 0.12 0.17
N SER A 20 1.58 -0.30 1.23
CA SER A 20 2.13 -1.09 2.33
C SER A 20 3.37 -0.41 2.97
N LEU A 21 4.56 -0.97 2.82
CA LEU A 21 5.81 -0.37 3.30
C LEU A 21 6.01 1.06 2.76
N GLY A 22 5.56 1.33 1.54
CA GLY A 22 5.64 2.65 0.92
C GLY A 22 4.87 3.75 1.67
N GLU A 23 3.89 3.42 2.51
CA GLU A 23 3.18 4.41 3.32
C GLU A 23 4.08 5.03 4.39
N LEU A 24 5.00 4.25 4.97
CA LEU A 24 6.04 4.78 5.87
C LEU A 24 6.98 5.74 5.13
N THR A 25 7.39 5.40 3.91
CA THR A 25 8.18 6.31 3.07
C THR A 25 7.39 7.59 2.73
N ALA A 26 6.11 7.45 2.41
CA ALA A 26 5.23 8.58 2.14
C ALA A 26 5.07 9.49 3.36
N LEU A 27 4.97 8.94 4.57
CA LEU A 27 4.94 9.68 5.83
C LEU A 27 6.18 10.56 6.01
N TYR A 28 7.37 10.00 5.77
CA TYR A 28 8.62 10.76 5.85
C TYR A 28 8.69 11.86 4.80
N ILE A 29 8.39 11.55 3.54
CA ILE A 29 8.41 12.53 2.44
C ILE A 29 7.40 13.65 2.65
N SER A 30 6.31 13.38 3.34
CA SER A 30 5.34 14.40 3.74
C SER A 30 5.86 15.33 4.84
N GLY A 31 6.96 15.01 5.51
CA GLY A 31 7.52 15.81 6.58
C GLY A 31 6.80 15.68 7.93
N TYR A 32 6.03 14.62 8.13
CA TYR A 32 5.36 14.36 9.40
C TYR A 32 6.29 13.77 10.47
N ILE A 33 7.42 13.19 10.07
CA ILE A 33 8.33 12.45 10.95
C ILE A 33 9.78 12.60 10.50
N GLU A 34 10.71 12.51 11.46
CA GLU A 34 12.15 12.58 11.19
C GLU A 34 12.70 11.25 10.61
N LEU A 35 13.85 11.35 9.91
CA LEU A 35 14.46 10.21 9.23
C LEU A 35 14.82 9.06 10.17
N GLU A 36 15.39 9.36 11.33
CA GLU A 36 15.79 8.36 12.32
C GLU A 36 14.59 7.58 12.84
N ASP A 37 13.48 8.28 13.12
CA ASP A 37 12.25 7.67 13.60
C ASP A 37 11.61 6.75 12.55
N ILE A 38 11.57 7.18 11.29
CA ILE A 38 10.99 6.34 10.24
C ILE A 38 11.82 5.10 9.94
N ILE A 39 13.16 5.20 10.02
CA ILE A 39 14.06 4.04 9.87
C ILE A 39 13.79 3.02 10.98
N ASP A 40 13.65 3.48 12.24
CA ASP A 40 13.33 2.62 13.37
C ASP A 40 11.96 1.93 13.20
N MET A 41 10.93 2.68 12.75
CA MET A 41 9.60 2.13 12.46
C MET A 41 9.64 1.07 11.34
N ILE A 42 10.36 1.32 10.25
CA ILE A 42 10.54 0.36 9.15
C ILE A 42 11.21 -0.91 9.65
N ASN A 43 12.27 -0.76 10.45
CA ASN A 43 13.03 -1.89 10.98
C ASN A 43 12.17 -2.77 11.89
N ILE A 44 11.52 -2.17 12.89
CA ILE A 44 10.69 -2.93 13.83
C ILE A 44 9.47 -3.59 13.12
N ARG A 45 8.83 -2.90 12.17
CA ARG A 45 7.75 -3.44 11.36
C ARG A 45 8.20 -4.68 10.59
N SER A 46 9.33 -4.57 9.91
CA SER A 46 9.87 -5.66 9.07
C SER A 46 10.20 -6.90 9.90
N LEU A 47 10.89 -6.71 11.02
CA LEU A 47 11.26 -7.81 11.92
C LEU A 47 10.02 -8.48 12.53
N SER A 48 9.08 -7.68 13.04
CA SER A 48 7.87 -8.21 13.68
C SER A 48 6.96 -8.95 12.68
N MET A 49 6.82 -8.45 11.47
CA MET A 49 6.05 -9.14 10.42
C MET A 49 6.75 -10.42 9.95
N GLN A 50 8.08 -10.44 9.87
CA GLN A 50 8.84 -11.65 9.55
C GLN A 50 8.63 -12.73 10.63
N GLU A 51 8.77 -12.38 11.91
CA GLU A 51 8.52 -13.29 13.03
C GLU A 51 7.07 -13.85 13.03
N ALA A 52 6.09 -13.02 12.65
CA ALA A 52 4.71 -13.47 12.50
C ALA A 52 4.53 -14.45 11.32
N CYS A 53 5.25 -14.26 10.21
CA CYS A 53 5.24 -15.18 9.08
C CYS A 53 5.79 -16.57 9.44
N GLU A 54 6.79 -16.66 10.31
CA GLU A 54 7.42 -17.92 10.71
C GLU A 54 6.48 -18.81 11.54
N LYS A 55 5.40 -18.26 12.10
CA LYS A 55 4.44 -19.00 12.93
C LYS A 55 3.37 -19.74 12.12
N ASN A 56 3.13 -19.33 10.89
CA ASN A 56 2.05 -19.85 10.07
C ASN A 56 2.55 -20.20 8.68
N ASP A 57 2.17 -21.36 8.18
CA ASP A 57 2.34 -21.72 6.76
C ASP A 57 1.28 -21.00 5.91
N ALA A 58 1.51 -19.72 5.67
CA ALA A 58 0.56 -18.82 5.06
C ALA A 58 1.19 -18.01 3.92
N SER A 59 0.37 -17.54 2.98
CA SER A 59 0.84 -16.78 1.83
C SER A 59 -0.25 -15.85 1.29
N LEU A 60 0.04 -15.23 0.14
CA LEU A 60 -0.89 -14.43 -0.64
C LEU A 60 -1.11 -15.02 -2.03
N ALA A 61 -2.30 -14.78 -2.58
CA ALA A 61 -2.59 -15.00 -3.99
C ALA A 61 -3.27 -13.77 -4.60
N ALA A 62 -2.87 -13.40 -5.82
CA ALA A 62 -3.56 -12.38 -6.58
C ALA A 62 -4.65 -13.02 -7.42
N ILE A 63 -5.84 -12.44 -7.34
CA ILE A 63 -7.03 -12.84 -8.09
C ILE A 63 -7.37 -11.72 -9.06
N VAL A 64 -7.36 -12.02 -10.35
CA VAL A 64 -7.68 -11.02 -11.38
C VAL A 64 -8.86 -11.48 -12.23
N LYS A 65 -9.54 -10.52 -12.88
CA LYS A 65 -10.69 -10.68 -13.80
C LYS A 65 -12.05 -10.95 -13.13
N ILE A 66 -12.14 -11.07 -11.83
CA ILE A 66 -13.42 -11.08 -11.11
C ILE A 66 -13.46 -9.93 -10.11
N ASN A 67 -14.65 -9.49 -9.75
CA ASN A 67 -14.82 -8.39 -8.81
C ASN A 67 -14.62 -8.84 -7.36
N ARG A 68 -14.31 -7.88 -6.50
CA ARG A 68 -14.08 -8.09 -5.08
C ARG A 68 -15.26 -8.79 -4.39
N SER A 69 -16.50 -8.40 -4.68
CA SER A 69 -17.68 -8.95 -4.01
C SER A 69 -17.87 -10.45 -4.28
N ALA A 70 -17.54 -10.94 -5.48
CA ALA A 70 -17.56 -12.37 -5.77
C ALA A 70 -16.48 -13.13 -4.97
N ILE A 71 -15.29 -12.53 -4.81
CA ILE A 71 -14.24 -13.10 -3.98
C ILE A 71 -14.69 -13.15 -2.51
N GLU A 72 -15.21 -12.05 -1.96
CA GLU A 72 -15.71 -11.96 -0.58
C GLU A 72 -16.79 -13.02 -0.27
N GLN A 73 -17.72 -13.23 -1.20
CA GLN A 73 -18.74 -14.28 -1.07
C GLN A 73 -18.12 -15.68 -1.05
N SER A 74 -17.10 -15.91 -1.89
CA SER A 74 -16.44 -17.22 -2.00
C SER A 74 -15.61 -17.58 -0.76
N ILE A 75 -15.01 -16.60 -0.09
CA ILE A 75 -14.16 -16.80 1.09
C ILE A 75 -14.94 -16.68 2.41
N GLN A 76 -16.23 -16.39 2.35
CA GLN A 76 -17.04 -16.22 3.55
C GLN A 76 -17.03 -17.48 4.43
N GLY A 77 -16.71 -17.32 5.73
CA GLY A 77 -16.62 -18.40 6.69
C GLY A 77 -15.34 -19.26 6.58
N GLN A 78 -14.37 -18.85 5.74
CA GLN A 78 -13.06 -19.48 5.63
C GLN A 78 -11.97 -18.62 6.32
N ASN A 79 -10.82 -19.20 6.61
CA ASN A 79 -9.65 -18.49 7.14
C ASN A 79 -8.84 -17.83 6.01
N ILE A 80 -9.56 -17.11 5.14
CA ILE A 80 -9.02 -16.35 4.01
C ILE A 80 -9.56 -14.93 4.09
N TRP A 81 -8.71 -13.96 3.86
CA TRP A 81 -9.04 -12.53 3.96
C TRP A 81 -8.60 -11.78 2.71
N ILE A 82 -9.29 -10.70 2.39
CA ILE A 82 -8.77 -9.70 1.45
C ILE A 82 -7.52 -9.07 2.08
N ALA A 83 -6.42 -9.08 1.34
CA ALA A 83 -5.16 -8.47 1.76
C ALA A 83 -4.90 -7.14 1.02
N ASN A 84 -5.25 -7.06 -0.28
CA ASN A 84 -5.13 -5.82 -1.04
C ASN A 84 -6.25 -5.71 -2.08
N GLU A 85 -6.75 -4.50 -2.33
CA GLU A 85 -7.50 -4.17 -3.53
C GLU A 85 -6.69 -3.17 -4.36
N ASN A 86 -6.00 -3.67 -5.39
CA ASN A 86 -5.03 -2.88 -6.16
C ASN A 86 -5.68 -2.08 -7.30
N ALA A 87 -6.72 -2.62 -7.92
CA ALA A 87 -7.52 -2.02 -8.98
C ALA A 87 -8.82 -2.80 -9.11
N GLU A 88 -9.76 -2.32 -9.90
CA GLU A 88 -10.97 -3.09 -10.24
C GLU A 88 -10.59 -4.43 -10.88
N GLY A 89 -11.11 -5.53 -10.31
CA GLY A 89 -10.78 -6.89 -10.73
C GLY A 89 -9.33 -7.29 -10.52
N ASN A 90 -8.63 -6.67 -9.55
CA ASN A 90 -7.28 -7.02 -9.13
C ASN A 90 -7.20 -6.94 -7.59
N VAL A 91 -7.43 -8.08 -6.97
CA VAL A 91 -7.49 -8.25 -5.51
C VAL A 91 -6.46 -9.29 -5.08
N SER A 92 -5.79 -9.07 -3.95
CA SER A 92 -5.00 -10.11 -3.31
C SER A 92 -5.76 -10.65 -2.09
N ILE A 93 -5.74 -11.96 -1.93
CA ILE A 93 -6.24 -12.67 -0.76
C ILE A 93 -5.09 -13.30 0.00
N GLY A 94 -5.22 -13.44 1.32
CA GLY A 94 -4.24 -14.10 2.17
C GLY A 94 -4.90 -15.10 3.12
N GLY A 95 -4.17 -16.16 3.43
CA GLY A 95 -4.64 -17.25 4.29
C GLY A 95 -3.58 -18.33 4.44
N LEU A 96 -3.92 -19.39 5.16
CA LEU A 96 -3.08 -20.59 5.21
C LEU A 96 -2.94 -21.19 3.81
N ASN A 97 -1.80 -21.79 3.51
CA ASN A 97 -1.53 -22.35 2.19
C ASN A 97 -2.55 -23.43 1.78
N GLU A 98 -3.00 -24.27 2.73
CA GLU A 98 -4.03 -25.28 2.49
C GLU A 98 -5.38 -24.66 2.12
N ASP A 99 -5.79 -23.57 2.78
CA ASP A 99 -7.04 -22.86 2.49
C ASP A 99 -6.96 -22.16 1.11
N LEU A 100 -5.81 -21.57 0.79
CA LEU A 100 -5.57 -20.95 -0.51
C LEU A 100 -5.58 -21.95 -1.67
N VAL A 101 -5.08 -23.16 -1.45
CA VAL A 101 -5.18 -24.26 -2.44
C VAL A 101 -6.63 -24.69 -2.61
N SER A 102 -7.40 -24.80 -1.54
CA SER A 102 -8.80 -25.26 -1.55
C SER A 102 -9.74 -24.27 -2.24
N ILE A 103 -9.54 -22.95 -2.07
CA ILE A 103 -10.39 -21.91 -2.68
C ILE A 103 -10.09 -21.69 -4.17
N ARG A 104 -8.90 -22.04 -4.64
CA ARG A 104 -8.45 -21.78 -6.00
C ARG A 104 -9.42 -22.27 -7.09
N PRO A 105 -9.88 -23.56 -7.12
CA PRO A 105 -10.78 -24.03 -8.17
C PRO A 105 -12.11 -23.27 -8.19
N ILE A 106 -12.62 -22.84 -7.03
CA ILE A 106 -13.86 -22.08 -6.91
C ILE A 106 -13.71 -20.71 -7.60
N LEU A 107 -12.60 -20.01 -7.32
CA LEU A 107 -12.33 -18.70 -7.93
C LEU A 107 -12.05 -18.80 -9.44
N GLU A 108 -11.41 -19.88 -9.89
CA GLU A 108 -11.17 -20.14 -11.33
C GLU A 108 -12.48 -20.49 -12.05
N GLU A 109 -13.41 -21.22 -11.43
CA GLU A 109 -14.74 -21.50 -11.99
C GLU A 109 -15.59 -20.23 -12.15
N LEU A 110 -15.44 -19.24 -11.27
CA LEU A 110 -16.06 -17.92 -11.39
C LEU A 110 -15.42 -17.03 -12.49
N GLY A 111 -14.44 -17.56 -13.23
CA GLY A 111 -13.74 -16.84 -14.30
C GLY A 111 -12.52 -16.04 -13.81
N GLY A 112 -12.14 -16.17 -12.55
CA GLY A 112 -10.95 -15.56 -11.99
C GLY A 112 -9.68 -16.24 -12.48
N ARG A 113 -8.60 -15.46 -12.57
CA ARG A 113 -7.26 -16.00 -12.75
C ARG A 113 -6.53 -15.93 -11.41
N TYR A 114 -6.19 -17.09 -10.87
CA TYR A 114 -5.45 -17.25 -9.62
C TYR A 114 -3.95 -17.25 -9.87
N LEU A 115 -3.20 -16.42 -9.12
CA LEU A 115 -1.75 -16.27 -9.22
C LEU A 115 -1.16 -16.34 -7.81
N SER A 116 -0.49 -17.44 -7.45
CA SER A 116 0.25 -17.53 -6.19
C SER A 116 1.36 -16.47 -6.16
N LEU A 117 1.48 -15.75 -5.05
CA LEU A 117 2.52 -14.76 -4.85
C LEU A 117 3.70 -15.36 -4.07
N LYS A 118 4.92 -15.02 -4.49
CA LYS A 118 6.14 -15.45 -3.79
C LYS A 118 6.46 -14.46 -2.67
N VAL A 119 5.75 -14.58 -1.55
CA VAL A 119 5.91 -13.74 -0.36
C VAL A 119 6.09 -14.60 0.88
N ALA A 120 6.63 -14.02 1.95
CA ALA A 120 6.96 -14.74 3.17
C ALA A 120 5.73 -15.15 4.01
N GLY A 121 4.58 -14.48 3.84
CA GLY A 121 3.37 -14.77 4.63
C GLY A 121 2.15 -13.99 4.15
N ALA A 122 1.05 -14.16 4.86
CA ALA A 122 -0.23 -13.53 4.57
C ALA A 122 -0.31 -12.10 5.14
N PHE A 123 0.51 -11.19 4.61
CA PHE A 123 0.51 -9.78 5.00
C PHE A 123 -0.87 -9.14 4.86
N HIS A 124 -1.16 -8.14 5.70
CA HIS A 124 -2.42 -7.40 5.67
C HIS A 124 -3.66 -8.25 5.98
N THR A 125 -3.49 -9.30 6.79
CA THR A 125 -4.54 -10.17 7.28
C THR A 125 -4.42 -10.36 8.80
N PRO A 126 -5.45 -10.89 9.49
CA PRO A 126 -5.37 -11.20 10.92
C PRO A 126 -4.22 -12.15 11.32
N LEU A 127 -3.65 -12.90 10.37
CA LEU A 127 -2.47 -13.74 10.63
C LEU A 127 -1.20 -12.95 10.99
N MET A 128 -1.22 -11.62 10.81
CA MET A 128 -0.15 -10.71 11.24
C MET A 128 -0.37 -10.14 12.65
N GLN A 129 -1.40 -10.56 13.39
CA GLN A 129 -1.76 -10.00 14.70
C GLN A 129 -0.60 -10.00 15.71
N ASP A 130 0.22 -11.04 15.70
CA ASP A 130 1.37 -11.16 16.61
C ASP A 130 2.45 -10.09 16.38
N ALA A 131 2.49 -9.50 15.20
CA ALA A 131 3.42 -8.42 14.91
C ALA A 131 3.05 -7.11 15.62
N LEU A 132 1.78 -6.91 16.00
CA LEU A 132 1.29 -5.64 16.52
C LEU A 132 1.94 -5.25 17.84
N ILE A 133 2.23 -6.17 18.75
CA ILE A 133 2.73 -5.87 20.11
C ILE A 133 3.96 -4.96 20.04
N ARG A 134 4.99 -5.38 19.30
CA ARG A 134 6.24 -4.61 19.18
C ARG A 134 6.09 -3.36 18.30
N ILE A 135 5.22 -3.42 17.31
CA ILE A 135 4.91 -2.28 16.43
C ILE A 135 4.22 -1.19 17.25
N GLU A 136 3.20 -1.51 18.04
CA GLU A 136 2.49 -0.58 18.92
C GLU A 136 3.43 0.06 19.95
N GLU A 137 4.26 -0.73 20.61
CA GLU A 137 5.24 -0.24 21.59
C GLU A 137 6.22 0.76 20.99
N THR A 138 6.60 0.60 19.73
CA THR A 138 7.55 1.48 19.05
C THR A 138 6.84 2.68 18.43
N PHE A 139 5.76 2.47 17.69
CA PHE A 139 5.08 3.54 16.94
C PHE A 139 4.43 4.57 17.86
N ASN A 140 3.83 4.14 18.98
CA ASN A 140 3.23 5.05 19.97
C ASN A 140 4.22 5.98 20.66
N LYS A 141 5.53 5.73 20.56
CA LYS A 141 6.58 6.62 21.08
C LYS A 141 7.02 7.70 20.08
N LYS A 142 6.59 7.58 18.82
CA LYS A 142 7.01 8.49 17.76
C LYS A 142 6.21 9.79 17.79
N ILE A 143 6.90 10.87 17.48
CA ILE A 143 6.29 12.21 17.45
C ILE A 143 5.94 12.55 16.01
N ILE A 144 4.67 12.74 15.75
CA ILE A 144 4.16 13.21 14.47
C ILE A 144 3.99 14.74 14.55
N VAL A 145 4.63 15.45 13.63
CA VAL A 145 4.52 16.91 13.52
C VAL A 145 3.49 17.31 12.46
N GLU A 146 3.12 18.58 12.41
CA GLU A 146 2.21 19.09 11.37
C GLU A 146 2.92 19.18 10.01
N SER A 147 2.17 18.89 8.95
CA SER A 147 2.63 19.06 7.58
C SER A 147 1.55 19.64 6.68
N ASN A 148 1.98 20.39 5.66
CA ASN A 148 1.11 20.89 4.59
C ASN A 148 0.91 19.85 3.47
N ILE A 149 1.72 18.80 3.43
CA ILE A 149 1.61 17.71 2.44
C ILE A 149 0.69 16.63 3.03
N LYS A 150 -0.37 16.30 2.31
CA LYS A 150 -1.39 15.37 2.78
C LYS A 150 -0.98 13.93 2.53
N LEU A 151 -1.02 13.11 3.57
CA LEU A 151 -0.81 11.66 3.48
C LEU A 151 -2.15 10.96 3.25
N ILE A 152 -2.18 10.02 2.31
CA ILE A 152 -3.38 9.22 1.99
C ILE A 152 -3.22 7.82 2.59
N SER A 153 -4.25 7.39 3.34
CA SER A 153 -4.36 6.13 4.06
C SER A 153 -4.39 4.91 3.15
N ASN A 154 -3.72 3.84 3.55
CA ASN A 154 -3.86 2.53 2.92
C ASN A 154 -5.17 1.82 3.29
N ILE A 155 -5.73 2.05 4.47
CA ILE A 155 -6.94 1.36 4.95
C ILE A 155 -8.20 2.04 4.43
N SER A 156 -8.33 3.35 4.62
CA SER A 156 -9.52 4.09 4.21
C SER A 156 -9.46 4.60 2.77
N GLY A 157 -8.26 4.79 2.23
CA GLY A 157 -8.01 5.53 0.99
C GLY A 157 -8.25 7.04 1.12
N GLY A 158 -8.57 7.52 2.33
CA GLY A 158 -8.83 8.94 2.64
C GLY A 158 -7.56 9.69 3.05
N ILE A 159 -7.69 11.01 3.22
CA ILE A 159 -6.62 11.86 3.75
C ILE A 159 -6.58 11.68 5.27
N LEU A 160 -5.39 11.42 5.82
CA LEU A 160 -5.18 11.28 7.25
C LEU A 160 -4.97 12.65 7.92
N ASN A 161 -5.62 12.82 9.07
CA ASN A 161 -5.26 13.85 10.03
C ASN A 161 -4.07 13.36 10.86
N LYS A 162 -3.33 14.27 11.44
CA LYS A 162 -2.13 13.98 12.24
C LYS A 162 -2.36 12.91 13.30
N ASP A 163 -3.46 13.01 14.06
CA ASP A 163 -3.75 12.11 15.17
C ASP A 163 -4.18 10.70 14.72
N GLU A 164 -4.55 10.55 13.45
CA GLU A 164 -4.94 9.27 12.85
C GLU A 164 -3.73 8.48 12.32
N ILE A 165 -2.56 9.12 12.11
CA ILE A 165 -1.41 8.52 11.42
C ILE A 165 -0.89 7.29 12.16
N ILE A 166 -0.56 7.40 13.44
CA ILE A 166 0.01 6.27 14.21
C ILE A 166 -0.99 5.11 14.33
N PRO A 167 -2.26 5.32 14.73
CA PRO A 167 -3.25 4.26 14.72
C PRO A 167 -3.44 3.58 13.36
N GLU A 168 -3.44 4.36 12.29
CA GLU A 168 -3.56 3.84 10.92
C GLU A 168 -2.40 2.92 10.57
N LEU A 169 -1.15 3.36 10.78
CA LEU A 169 0.05 2.59 10.46
C LEU A 169 0.18 1.29 11.26
N ILE A 170 -0.30 1.29 12.50
CA ILE A 170 -0.38 0.08 13.32
C ILE A 170 -1.41 -0.89 12.72
N ASN A 171 -2.63 -0.41 12.49
CA ASN A 171 -3.73 -1.23 11.97
C ASN A 171 -3.50 -1.70 10.53
N GLN A 172 -2.70 -0.98 9.73
CA GLN A 172 -2.35 -1.35 8.36
C GLN A 172 -1.73 -2.76 8.28
N VAL A 173 -1.02 -3.19 9.31
CA VAL A 173 -0.34 -4.50 9.35
C VAL A 173 -1.31 -5.66 9.23
N VAL A 174 -2.52 -5.52 9.79
CA VAL A 174 -3.57 -6.55 9.84
C VAL A 174 -4.80 -6.21 8.99
N SER A 175 -4.76 -5.09 8.26
CA SER A 175 -5.89 -4.59 7.47
C SER A 175 -5.57 -4.57 5.98
N PRO A 176 -6.57 -4.74 5.10
CA PRO A 176 -6.37 -4.67 3.66
C PRO A 176 -5.79 -3.33 3.21
N VAL A 177 -4.89 -3.37 2.22
CA VAL A 177 -4.47 -2.18 1.49
C VAL A 177 -5.51 -1.85 0.43
N GLU A 178 -6.22 -0.78 0.62
CA GLU A 178 -7.31 -0.29 -0.26
C GLU A 178 -6.76 0.68 -1.33
N TRP A 179 -5.80 0.19 -2.15
CA TRP A 179 -5.13 1.03 -3.14
C TRP A 179 -6.08 1.61 -4.19
N LEU A 180 -7.10 0.87 -4.57
CA LEU A 180 -8.15 1.38 -5.47
C LEU A 180 -8.88 2.60 -4.86
N LYS A 181 -9.13 2.61 -3.54
CA LYS A 181 -9.72 3.77 -2.87
C LYS A 181 -8.76 4.95 -2.85
N THR A 182 -7.47 4.72 -2.58
CA THR A 182 -6.40 5.73 -2.69
C THR A 182 -6.41 6.37 -4.08
N MET A 183 -6.48 5.59 -5.14
CA MET A 183 -6.55 6.10 -6.51
C MET A 183 -7.85 6.88 -6.78
N LYS A 184 -8.99 6.44 -6.26
CA LYS A 184 -10.26 7.18 -6.36
C LYS A 184 -10.18 8.53 -5.65
N THR A 185 -9.56 8.58 -4.48
CA THR A 185 -9.32 9.84 -3.76
C THR A 185 -8.45 10.80 -4.58
N ILE A 186 -7.34 10.32 -5.13
CA ILE A 186 -6.47 11.12 -6.00
C ILE A 186 -7.22 11.61 -7.24
N ASN A 187 -8.02 10.77 -7.87
CA ASN A 187 -8.80 11.14 -9.06
C ASN A 187 -9.83 12.25 -8.80
N ASN A 188 -10.27 12.42 -7.56
CA ASN A 188 -11.17 13.50 -7.15
C ASN A 188 -10.44 14.80 -6.77
N THR A 189 -9.14 14.88 -7.00
CA THR A 189 -8.31 16.06 -6.78
C THR A 189 -7.88 16.69 -8.11
N ASN A 190 -7.35 17.90 -8.06
CA ASN A 190 -6.81 18.60 -9.23
C ASN A 190 -5.32 18.25 -9.43
N ILE A 191 -4.95 16.96 -9.40
CA ILE A 191 -3.58 16.51 -9.61
C ILE A 191 -3.26 16.49 -11.10
N GLU A 192 -2.17 17.16 -11.48
CA GLU A 192 -1.65 17.16 -12.86
C GLU A 192 -0.54 16.12 -13.08
N GLN A 193 0.20 15.75 -12.03
CA GLN A 193 1.32 14.83 -12.14
C GLN A 193 1.44 13.92 -10.93
N ILE A 194 1.75 12.66 -11.18
CA ILE A 194 2.13 11.65 -10.19
C ILE A 194 3.56 11.20 -10.48
N ILE A 195 4.37 11.13 -9.44
CA ILE A 195 5.74 10.61 -9.51
C ILE A 195 5.84 9.40 -8.59
N GLU A 196 6.16 8.24 -9.15
CA GLU A 196 6.52 7.04 -8.40
C GLU A 196 8.03 7.02 -8.20
N PHE A 197 8.47 6.94 -6.95
CA PHE A 197 9.86 6.74 -6.58
C PHE A 197 10.07 5.30 -6.12
N GLY A 198 11.05 4.62 -6.68
CA GLY A 198 11.44 3.28 -6.28
C GLY A 198 11.60 2.32 -7.45
N PRO A 199 12.07 1.09 -7.17
CA PRO A 199 12.34 0.09 -8.19
C PRO A 199 11.05 -0.42 -8.83
N GLY A 200 11.07 -0.53 -10.15
CA GLY A 200 9.94 -1.01 -10.93
C GLY A 200 8.86 0.05 -11.19
N LYS A 201 7.76 -0.37 -11.80
CA LYS A 201 6.67 0.50 -12.30
C LYS A 201 5.28 -0.02 -11.88
N VAL A 202 5.21 -0.66 -10.72
CA VAL A 202 3.96 -1.32 -10.29
C VAL A 202 2.88 -0.29 -10.01
N LEU A 203 3.17 0.71 -9.20
CA LEU A 203 2.19 1.74 -8.84
C LEU A 203 1.85 2.64 -10.03
N SER A 204 2.83 3.03 -10.85
CA SER A 204 2.59 3.74 -12.12
C SER A 204 1.63 2.98 -13.03
N ASN A 205 1.78 1.66 -13.14
CA ASN A 205 0.87 0.85 -13.94
C ASN A 205 -0.53 0.75 -13.33
N LEU A 206 -0.65 0.72 -12.01
CA LEU A 206 -1.95 0.78 -11.32
C LEU A 206 -2.60 2.16 -11.48
N CYS A 207 -1.83 3.24 -11.36
CA CYS A 207 -2.31 4.60 -11.61
C CYS A 207 -2.89 4.76 -13.02
N ARG A 208 -2.18 4.29 -14.06
CA ARG A 208 -2.64 4.37 -15.47
C ARG A 208 -3.94 3.62 -15.73
N ARG A 209 -4.29 2.63 -14.92
CA ARG A 209 -5.57 1.90 -15.05
C ARG A 209 -6.76 2.66 -14.48
N THR A 210 -6.52 3.53 -13.51
CA THR A 210 -7.57 4.19 -12.74
C THR A 210 -7.71 5.67 -13.07
N LEU A 211 -6.59 6.35 -13.31
CA LEU A 211 -6.53 7.80 -13.51
C LEU A 211 -6.52 8.15 -15.00
N LYS A 212 -7.21 9.24 -15.34
CA LYS A 212 -7.22 9.83 -16.69
C LYS A 212 -6.62 11.24 -16.63
N ASP A 213 -5.97 11.63 -17.70
CA ASP A 213 -5.44 12.99 -17.89
C ASP A 213 -4.43 13.46 -16.82
N VAL A 214 -3.73 12.50 -16.20
CA VAL A 214 -2.66 12.73 -15.21
C VAL A 214 -1.33 12.27 -15.81
N ASP A 215 -0.32 13.13 -15.73
CA ASP A 215 1.04 12.78 -16.13
C ASP A 215 1.66 11.84 -15.10
N ILE A 216 2.11 10.65 -15.53
CA ILE A 216 2.63 9.62 -14.61
C ILE A 216 4.08 9.31 -14.95
N VAL A 217 4.95 9.71 -14.04
CA VAL A 217 6.40 9.56 -14.11
C VAL A 217 6.87 8.49 -13.13
N ASN A 218 7.84 7.69 -13.52
CA ASN A 218 8.53 6.76 -12.64
C ASN A 218 10.01 7.16 -12.55
N ILE A 219 10.54 7.18 -11.34
CA ILE A 219 11.94 7.47 -11.02
C ILE A 219 12.51 6.28 -10.26
N GLU A 220 13.36 5.53 -10.93
CA GLU A 220 14.02 4.35 -10.39
C GLU A 220 15.52 4.59 -10.16
N THR A 221 16.13 5.44 -10.97
CA THR A 221 17.57 5.70 -10.97
C THR A 221 17.88 7.19 -10.85
N LEU A 222 19.12 7.52 -10.52
CA LEU A 222 19.62 8.90 -10.52
C LEU A 222 19.56 9.55 -11.91
N ASP A 223 19.68 8.76 -12.96
CA ASP A 223 19.61 9.28 -14.34
C ASP A 223 18.17 9.66 -14.70
N ASP A 224 17.17 8.96 -14.18
CA ASP A 224 15.76 9.35 -14.33
C ASP A 224 15.51 10.74 -13.74
N ILE A 225 16.12 11.05 -12.58
CA ILE A 225 16.01 12.37 -11.93
C ILE A 225 16.56 13.46 -12.85
N LYS A 226 17.74 13.24 -13.46
CA LYS A 226 18.37 14.21 -14.37
C LYS A 226 17.54 14.46 -15.62
N HIS A 227 16.94 13.41 -16.19
CA HIS A 227 16.10 13.51 -17.39
C HIS A 227 14.76 14.21 -17.17
N GLN A 228 14.22 14.16 -15.97
CA GLN A 228 12.90 14.72 -15.68
C GLN A 228 12.92 16.21 -15.31
N GLU A 229 14.10 16.85 -15.27
CA GLU A 229 14.27 18.26 -14.86
C GLU A 229 13.60 18.61 -13.51
N ILE A 230 13.34 17.59 -12.68
CA ILE A 230 12.62 17.77 -11.39
C ILE A 230 13.46 18.60 -10.42
N TRP A 231 14.78 18.58 -10.61
CA TRP A 231 15.77 19.19 -9.73
C TRP A 231 16.65 20.25 -10.41
N ASN A 232 16.40 20.61 -11.66
CA ASN A 232 17.17 21.65 -12.33
C ASN A 232 16.81 23.03 -11.78
N ASP A 233 17.84 23.82 -11.43
CA ASP A 233 17.80 25.17 -10.84
C ASP A 233 17.06 26.21 -11.67
#